data_1fd9f57bd1dd75c5af0077c11af73c4b
#
_entry.id   1fd9f57bd1dd75c5af0077c11af73c4b
#
_cell.length_a   1.000
_cell.length_b   1.000
_cell.length_c   1.000
_cell.angle_alpha   90.00
_cell.angle_beta   90.00
_cell.angle_gamma   90.00
#
_symmetry.space_group_name_H-M   'P 1'
#
loop_
_entity.id
_entity.type
_entity.pdbx_description
1 polymer ?
#
loop_
_entity_poly.entity_id
_entity_poly.type
_entity_poly.pdbx_seq_one_letter_code
_entity_poly.pdbx_strand_id
1 'polypeptide(L)'
;MINFRTLTLSVSVTLGAVMALPGMAIADVKNIVLVHGGNVDGSTWRGVYDQLTAEGLKVTVTQLPMTSVEDDVAAVQRSLDVQDGPVLLVGHSYGGVVITEAGIDPGVKGLVYVTAFQPDIGESGGDLLASATSDFTADKLTVTDDGFLLVNDDAFLSLAGNGLSEEDALFLARSQAWANAENLSHKVTSAAWQDKPSWMTVATEDLLISPELQRRMAERAGSTVIEITNGHMLPMTNPDEVAEVIAQAAKAVN
;
A
#
# COMPACT_ATOMS: atom_id res chain seq x y z
N MET A 1 -55.85 12.27 -74.86
CA MET A 1 -55.28 11.05 -74.28
C MET A 1 -54.00 11.42 -73.60
N ILE A 2 -54.01 11.54 -72.28
CA ILE A 2 -52.85 11.99 -71.47
C ILE A 2 -52.23 10.76 -70.82
N ASN A 3 -50.95 10.43 -71.16
CA ASN A 3 -50.24 9.28 -70.64
C ASN A 3 -49.54 9.70 -69.32
N PHE A 4 -49.95 9.12 -68.20
CA PHE A 4 -49.28 9.22 -66.91
C PHE A 4 -48.13 8.19 -66.85
N ARG A 5 -46.85 8.65 -66.77
CA ARG A 5 -45.73 7.79 -66.45
C ARG A 5 -45.55 7.80 -64.92
N THR A 6 -45.66 6.63 -64.33
CA THR A 6 -45.42 6.37 -62.92
C THR A 6 -43.92 6.38 -62.69
N LEU A 7 -43.43 7.28 -61.80
CA LEU A 7 -42.03 7.35 -61.36
C LEU A 7 -41.91 6.51 -60.10
N THR A 8 -41.24 5.40 -60.18
CA THR A 8 -40.87 4.56 -59.00
C THR A 8 -39.59 5.07 -58.38
N LEU A 9 -39.66 5.60 -57.15
CA LEU A 9 -38.51 6.04 -56.34
C LEU A 9 -38.00 4.84 -55.55
N SER A 10 -36.81 4.34 -55.90
CA SER A 10 -36.10 3.29 -55.12
C SER A 10 -35.32 3.93 -54.01
N VAL A 11 -35.69 3.68 -52.75
CA VAL A 11 -34.92 4.09 -51.55
C VAL A 11 -33.94 2.97 -51.24
N SER A 12 -32.65 3.24 -51.45
CA SER A 12 -31.56 2.35 -51.03
C SER A 12 -31.23 2.62 -49.55
N VAL A 13 -31.56 1.70 -48.66
CA VAL A 13 -31.15 1.73 -47.26
C VAL A 13 -29.74 1.16 -47.15
N THR A 14 -28.75 2.01 -46.98
CA THR A 14 -27.37 1.59 -46.67
C THR A 14 -27.30 1.18 -45.19
N LEU A 15 -27.19 -0.10 -44.92
CA LEU A 15 -26.93 -0.64 -43.58
C LEU A 15 -25.47 -0.30 -43.22
N GLY A 16 -25.26 0.74 -42.40
CA GLY A 16 -23.96 1.04 -41.83
C GLY A 16 -23.56 -0.03 -40.83
N ALA A 17 -22.53 -0.82 -41.15
CA ALA A 17 -21.91 -1.74 -40.19
C ALA A 17 -21.22 -0.90 -39.11
N VAL A 18 -21.76 -0.87 -37.91
CA VAL A 18 -21.08 -0.37 -36.72
C VAL A 18 -19.98 -1.37 -36.38
N MET A 19 -18.74 -1.06 -36.73
CA MET A 19 -17.59 -1.80 -36.23
C MET A 19 -17.48 -1.50 -34.72
N ALA A 20 -17.83 -2.48 -33.89
CA ALA A 20 -17.48 -2.48 -32.48
C ALA A 20 -15.94 -2.51 -32.38
N LEU A 21 -15.35 -1.44 -31.85
CA LEU A 21 -13.94 -1.44 -31.48
C LEU A 21 -13.75 -2.56 -30.43
N PRO A 22 -12.74 -3.42 -30.57
CA PRO A 22 -12.44 -4.39 -29.52
C PRO A 22 -12.16 -3.58 -28.24
N GLY A 23 -13.00 -3.80 -27.22
CA GLY A 23 -12.73 -3.27 -25.89
C GLY A 23 -11.32 -3.74 -25.51
N MET A 24 -10.44 -2.82 -25.17
CA MET A 24 -9.15 -3.19 -24.58
C MET A 24 -9.48 -3.95 -23.31
N ALA A 25 -9.23 -5.25 -23.30
CA ALA A 25 -9.30 -6.03 -22.07
C ALA A 25 -8.30 -5.40 -21.10
N ILE A 26 -8.79 -4.88 -19.98
CA ILE A 26 -7.92 -4.43 -18.89
C ILE A 26 -7.24 -5.72 -18.41
N ALA A 27 -5.90 -5.74 -18.43
CA ALA A 27 -5.15 -6.90 -17.98
C ALA A 27 -5.36 -7.09 -16.47
N ASP A 28 -5.66 -8.31 -16.03
CA ASP A 28 -5.81 -8.66 -14.63
C ASP A 28 -4.55 -8.26 -13.85
N VAL A 29 -4.73 -7.64 -12.68
CA VAL A 29 -3.62 -7.33 -11.77
C VAL A 29 -3.09 -8.64 -11.18
N LYS A 30 -1.88 -9.01 -11.58
CA LYS A 30 -1.17 -10.19 -11.08
C LYS A 30 0.14 -9.84 -10.37
N ASN A 31 0.63 -8.62 -10.56
CA ASN A 31 1.86 -8.16 -9.94
C ASN A 31 1.53 -7.45 -8.62
N ILE A 32 2.16 -7.92 -7.54
CA ILE A 32 2.06 -7.36 -6.20
C ILE A 32 3.44 -6.85 -5.81
N VAL A 33 3.54 -5.59 -5.40
CA VAL A 33 4.78 -5.02 -4.86
C VAL A 33 4.56 -4.73 -3.38
N LEU A 34 5.33 -5.40 -2.51
CA LEU A 34 5.26 -5.29 -1.06
C LEU A 34 6.37 -4.37 -0.54
N VAL A 35 5.99 -3.39 0.29
CA VAL A 35 6.88 -2.37 0.86
C VAL A 35 6.83 -2.47 2.38
N HIS A 36 7.98 -2.71 3.01
CA HIS A 36 8.09 -2.92 4.47
C HIS A 36 7.97 -1.63 5.29
N GLY A 37 7.78 -1.78 6.59
CA GLY A 37 7.73 -0.70 7.57
C GLY A 37 9.09 -0.11 7.93
N GLY A 38 9.08 0.93 8.76
CA GLY A 38 10.30 1.52 9.33
C GLY A 38 11.02 0.56 10.27
N ASN A 39 12.34 0.65 10.32
CA ASN A 39 13.22 -0.11 11.20
C ASN A 39 13.17 -1.65 11.06
N VAL A 40 12.44 -2.17 10.06
CA VAL A 40 12.41 -3.59 9.69
C VAL A 40 12.84 -3.73 8.22
N ASP A 41 12.80 -4.93 7.68
CA ASP A 41 13.13 -5.21 6.29
C ASP A 41 12.04 -6.07 5.60
N GLY A 42 12.26 -6.39 4.34
CA GLY A 42 11.31 -7.16 3.53
C GLY A 42 11.06 -8.58 4.02
N SER A 43 11.87 -9.13 4.93
CA SER A 43 11.65 -10.47 5.48
C SER A 43 10.36 -10.58 6.30
N THR A 44 9.86 -9.44 6.83
CA THR A 44 8.57 -9.37 7.54
C THR A 44 7.38 -9.77 6.67
N TRP A 45 7.52 -9.70 5.35
CA TRP A 45 6.50 -10.12 4.38
C TRP A 45 6.53 -11.61 4.04
N ARG A 46 7.43 -12.41 4.61
CA ARG A 46 7.66 -13.79 4.17
C ARG A 46 6.39 -14.63 4.15
N GLY A 47 5.58 -14.61 5.20
CA GLY A 47 4.34 -15.38 5.26
C GLY A 47 3.33 -14.97 4.18
N VAL A 48 3.13 -13.66 4.02
CA VAL A 48 2.24 -13.08 2.99
C VAL A 48 2.73 -13.42 1.59
N TYR A 49 4.05 -13.31 1.35
CA TYR A 49 4.68 -13.69 0.08
C TYR A 49 4.39 -15.15 -0.30
N ASP A 50 4.56 -16.07 0.65
CA ASP A 50 4.34 -17.50 0.41
C ASP A 50 2.88 -17.78 0.03
N GLN A 51 1.90 -17.14 0.70
CA GLN A 51 0.47 -17.29 0.42
C GLN A 51 0.11 -16.73 -0.97
N LEU A 52 0.49 -15.49 -1.27
CA LEU A 52 0.18 -14.85 -2.55
C LEU A 52 0.80 -15.58 -3.74
N THR A 53 2.03 -16.09 -3.59
CA THR A 53 2.69 -16.87 -4.65
C THR A 53 2.03 -18.24 -4.85
N ALA A 54 1.53 -18.87 -3.77
CA ALA A 54 0.75 -20.11 -3.87
C ALA A 54 -0.57 -19.90 -4.64
N GLU A 55 -1.15 -18.69 -4.62
CA GLU A 55 -2.31 -18.31 -5.42
C GLU A 55 -1.96 -17.96 -6.90
N GLY A 56 -0.68 -17.99 -7.26
CA GLY A 56 -0.21 -17.71 -8.62
C GLY A 56 0.00 -16.23 -8.92
N LEU A 57 0.03 -15.36 -7.90
CA LEU A 57 0.39 -13.96 -8.05
C LEU A 57 1.92 -13.80 -8.15
N LYS A 58 2.38 -12.79 -8.88
CA LYS A 58 3.79 -12.41 -8.99
C LYS A 58 4.11 -11.39 -7.91
N VAL A 59 4.89 -11.77 -6.91
CA VAL A 59 5.18 -10.93 -5.76
C VAL A 59 6.63 -10.45 -5.79
N THR A 60 6.81 -9.14 -5.69
CA THR A 60 8.10 -8.48 -5.51
C THR A 60 8.12 -7.84 -4.13
N VAL A 61 9.17 -8.12 -3.34
CA VAL A 61 9.39 -7.47 -2.05
C VAL A 61 10.49 -6.43 -2.21
N THR A 62 10.15 -5.15 -2.03
CA THR A 62 11.10 -4.04 -2.14
C THR A 62 11.84 -3.86 -0.82
N GLN A 63 13.17 -3.72 -0.90
CA GLN A 63 14.01 -3.30 0.22
C GLN A 63 14.20 -1.79 0.18
N LEU A 64 13.83 -1.12 1.26
CA LEU A 64 13.97 0.33 1.41
C LEU A 64 15.35 0.66 1.98
N PRO A 65 16.10 1.63 1.42
CA PRO A 65 17.37 2.07 1.99
C PRO A 65 17.23 2.83 3.31
N MET A 66 16.04 3.36 3.63
CA MET A 66 15.73 4.09 4.87
C MET A 66 16.55 5.38 5.07
N THR A 67 17.22 5.87 4.02
CA THR A 67 18.08 7.07 4.04
C THR A 67 17.30 8.37 3.85
N SER A 68 16.25 8.33 3.04
CA SER A 68 15.24 9.40 2.87
C SER A 68 13.97 8.81 2.27
N VAL A 69 12.83 9.50 2.37
CA VAL A 69 11.59 9.06 1.71
C VAL A 69 11.76 9.05 0.19
N GLU A 70 12.50 10.00 -0.36
CA GLU A 70 12.80 10.07 -1.79
C GLU A 70 13.61 8.86 -2.29
N ASP A 71 14.59 8.41 -1.51
CA ASP A 71 15.38 7.22 -1.83
C ASP A 71 14.53 5.95 -1.74
N ASP A 72 13.63 5.89 -0.75
CA ASP A 72 12.68 4.79 -0.54
C ASP A 72 11.66 4.73 -1.69
N VAL A 73 11.10 5.87 -2.11
CA VAL A 73 10.23 5.99 -3.29
C VAL A 73 10.98 5.56 -4.55
N ALA A 74 12.25 5.98 -4.71
CA ALA A 74 13.06 5.56 -5.85
C ALA A 74 13.35 4.04 -5.84
N ALA A 75 13.46 3.41 -4.66
CA ALA A 75 13.59 1.95 -4.54
C ALA A 75 12.29 1.23 -4.97
N VAL A 76 11.13 1.76 -4.57
CA VAL A 76 9.83 1.25 -5.02
C VAL A 76 9.68 1.43 -6.54
N GLN A 77 10.06 2.61 -7.09
CA GLN A 77 9.98 2.85 -8.53
C GLN A 77 10.80 1.82 -9.33
N ARG A 78 12.02 1.48 -8.89
CA ARG A 78 12.82 0.41 -9.54
C ARG A 78 12.09 -0.95 -9.53
N SER A 79 11.34 -1.24 -8.47
CA SER A 79 10.52 -2.45 -8.38
C SER A 79 9.30 -2.39 -9.32
N LEU A 80 8.70 -1.22 -9.52
CA LEU A 80 7.60 -1.00 -10.46
C LEU A 80 8.07 -1.11 -11.91
N ASP A 81 9.23 -0.53 -12.25
CA ASP A 81 9.79 -0.49 -13.62
C ASP A 81 10.06 -1.87 -14.22
N VAL A 82 10.25 -2.89 -13.39
CA VAL A 82 10.51 -4.27 -13.86
C VAL A 82 9.26 -5.14 -13.94
N GLN A 83 8.07 -4.59 -13.61
CA GLN A 83 6.82 -5.35 -13.71
C GLN A 83 6.34 -5.45 -15.16
N ASP A 84 5.78 -6.60 -15.52
CA ASP A 84 5.30 -6.89 -16.88
C ASP A 84 3.81 -6.57 -17.08
N GLY A 85 3.19 -5.83 -16.16
CA GLY A 85 1.77 -5.50 -16.22
C GLY A 85 1.32 -4.62 -15.05
N PRO A 86 0.01 -4.43 -14.88
CA PRO A 86 -0.55 -3.62 -13.82
C PRO A 86 -0.19 -4.17 -12.42
N VAL A 87 -0.01 -3.26 -11.47
CA VAL A 87 0.49 -3.54 -10.12
C VAL A 87 -0.53 -3.14 -9.06
N LEU A 88 -0.68 -3.97 -8.03
CA LEU A 88 -1.20 -3.57 -6.73
C LEU A 88 -0.01 -3.29 -5.81
N LEU A 89 0.06 -2.07 -5.27
CA LEU A 89 1.14 -1.63 -4.40
C LEU A 89 0.69 -1.71 -2.93
N VAL A 90 1.48 -2.38 -2.10
CA VAL A 90 1.13 -2.69 -0.71
C VAL A 90 2.19 -2.14 0.23
N GLY A 91 1.79 -1.38 1.25
CA GLY A 91 2.71 -0.82 2.23
C GLY A 91 2.30 -1.15 3.66
N HIS A 92 3.28 -1.55 4.49
CA HIS A 92 3.11 -1.76 5.92
C HIS A 92 3.67 -0.56 6.69
N SER A 93 2.96 -0.09 7.70
CA SER A 93 3.46 0.94 8.63
C SER A 93 4.01 2.19 7.90
N TYR A 94 5.29 2.55 8.10
CA TYR A 94 5.99 3.59 7.35
C TYR A 94 5.93 3.39 5.83
N GLY A 95 5.93 2.13 5.36
CA GLY A 95 5.76 1.83 3.94
C GLY A 95 4.50 2.45 3.32
N GLY A 96 3.50 2.79 4.14
CA GLY A 96 2.32 3.54 3.72
C GLY A 96 2.64 4.97 3.27
N VAL A 97 3.60 5.65 3.90
CA VAL A 97 4.09 6.97 3.44
C VAL A 97 4.71 6.82 2.05
N VAL A 98 5.56 5.80 1.88
CA VAL A 98 6.28 5.54 0.63
C VAL A 98 5.33 5.21 -0.52
N ILE A 99 4.34 4.31 -0.29
CA ILE A 99 3.37 3.95 -1.34
C ILE A 99 2.39 5.08 -1.65
N THR A 100 2.16 6.00 -0.74
CA THR A 100 1.33 7.19 -0.97
C THR A 100 1.95 8.07 -2.06
N GLU A 101 3.27 8.23 -2.09
CA GLU A 101 3.98 8.97 -3.14
C GLU A 101 4.27 8.10 -4.37
N ALA A 102 4.86 6.91 -4.20
CA ALA A 102 5.20 6.04 -5.32
C ALA A 102 3.99 5.57 -6.12
N GLY A 103 2.84 5.49 -5.47
CA GLY A 103 1.60 5.01 -6.05
C GLY A 103 1.00 5.89 -7.16
N ILE A 104 1.52 7.10 -7.41
CA ILE A 104 1.11 7.93 -8.57
C ILE A 104 1.50 7.29 -9.90
N ASP A 105 2.43 6.35 -9.90
CA ASP A 105 2.85 5.63 -11.11
C ASP A 105 1.64 5.08 -11.87
N PRO A 106 1.55 5.27 -13.20
CA PRO A 106 0.40 4.84 -14.01
C PRO A 106 0.23 3.33 -14.07
N GLY A 107 1.28 2.54 -13.80
CA GLY A 107 1.24 1.08 -13.69
C GLY A 107 0.51 0.59 -12.44
N VAL A 108 0.49 1.39 -11.36
CA VAL A 108 -0.21 1.08 -10.11
C VAL A 108 -1.71 1.28 -10.30
N LYS A 109 -2.53 0.26 -9.98
CA LYS A 109 -3.98 0.26 -10.14
C LYS A 109 -4.74 0.37 -8.81
N GLY A 110 -4.09 0.10 -7.70
CA GLY A 110 -4.66 0.24 -6.37
C GLY A 110 -3.59 0.15 -5.29
N LEU A 111 -3.97 0.50 -4.07
CA LEU A 111 -3.10 0.62 -2.91
C LEU A 111 -3.66 -0.18 -1.74
N VAL A 112 -2.81 -0.94 -1.05
CA VAL A 112 -3.20 -1.60 0.20
C VAL A 112 -2.30 -1.11 1.33
N TYR A 113 -2.91 -0.51 2.34
CA TYR A 113 -2.27 -0.03 3.55
C TYR A 113 -2.46 -1.06 4.65
N VAL A 114 -1.38 -1.72 5.07
CA VAL A 114 -1.42 -2.74 6.12
C VAL A 114 -0.93 -2.12 7.41
N THR A 115 -1.83 -1.85 8.37
CA THR A 115 -1.51 -1.13 9.63
C THR A 115 -0.59 0.07 9.40
N ALA A 116 -0.92 0.89 8.40
CA ALA A 116 0.03 1.83 7.81
C ALA A 116 -0.43 3.28 7.89
N PHE A 117 0.53 4.20 7.80
CA PHE A 117 0.23 5.61 7.55
C PHE A 117 -0.37 5.80 6.16
N GLN A 118 -1.37 6.67 6.06
CA GLN A 118 -2.01 7.08 4.81
C GLN A 118 -2.12 8.62 4.80
N PRO A 119 -0.97 9.32 4.64
CA PRO A 119 -0.93 10.77 4.70
C PRO A 119 -1.62 11.43 3.52
N ASP A 120 -2.13 12.64 3.74
CA ASP A 120 -2.56 13.56 2.69
C ASP A 120 -1.41 14.49 2.27
N ILE A 121 -1.55 15.17 1.13
CA ILE A 121 -0.55 16.12 0.64
C ILE A 121 -0.23 17.14 1.73
N GLY A 122 1.05 17.31 2.04
CA GLY A 122 1.56 18.20 3.08
C GLY A 122 1.53 17.62 4.50
N GLU A 123 1.04 16.39 4.69
CA GLU A 123 1.15 15.67 5.96
C GLU A 123 2.39 14.78 6.00
N SER A 124 2.86 14.47 7.20
CA SER A 124 3.91 13.48 7.48
C SER A 124 3.41 12.38 8.41
N GLY A 125 4.15 11.26 8.50
CA GLY A 125 3.88 10.22 9.50
C GLY A 125 3.91 10.78 10.93
N GLY A 126 4.84 11.71 11.20
CA GLY A 126 4.95 12.39 12.49
C GLY A 126 3.75 13.29 12.82
N ASP A 127 3.19 14.02 11.83
CA ASP A 127 1.97 14.81 12.05
C ASP A 127 0.78 13.92 12.38
N LEU A 128 0.66 12.79 11.67
CA LEU A 128 -0.42 11.83 11.92
C LEU A 128 -0.31 11.24 13.32
N LEU A 129 0.88 10.82 13.77
CA LEU A 129 1.09 10.37 15.15
C LEU A 129 0.76 11.47 16.16
N ALA A 130 1.23 12.69 15.95
CA ALA A 130 0.95 13.82 16.85
C ALA A 130 -0.55 14.20 16.90
N SER A 131 -1.33 13.83 15.91
CA SER A 131 -2.79 14.07 15.84
C SER A 131 -3.63 13.06 16.61
N ALA A 132 -3.02 12.05 17.21
CA ALA A 132 -3.67 10.97 17.95
C ALA A 132 -2.96 10.72 19.28
N THR A 133 -3.65 10.04 20.20
CA THR A 133 -2.97 9.50 21.38
C THR A 133 -2.08 8.35 20.97
N SER A 134 -0.79 8.43 21.30
CA SER A 134 0.19 7.40 21.02
C SER A 134 1.19 7.29 22.17
N ASP A 135 1.56 6.09 22.52
CA ASP A 135 2.64 5.81 23.46
C ASP A 135 4.03 5.86 22.78
N PHE A 136 4.06 6.04 21.46
CA PHE A 136 5.29 6.20 20.68
C PHE A 136 5.79 7.64 20.76
N THR A 137 6.69 7.88 21.71
CA THR A 137 7.25 9.20 22.05
C THR A 137 8.77 9.24 21.84
N ALA A 138 9.36 10.42 21.79
CA ALA A 138 10.78 10.60 21.46
C ALA A 138 11.74 9.87 22.41
N ASP A 139 11.37 9.66 23.68
CA ASP A 139 12.14 8.89 24.66
C ASP A 139 12.19 7.38 24.35
N LYS A 140 11.36 6.90 23.44
CA LYS A 140 11.36 5.53 22.95
C LYS A 140 12.38 5.29 21.82
N LEU A 141 13.07 6.33 21.40
CA LEU A 141 13.99 6.29 20.26
C LEU A 141 15.43 6.47 20.73
N THR A 142 16.35 5.77 20.10
CA THR A 142 17.79 6.07 20.12
C THR A 142 18.13 6.74 18.81
N VAL A 143 18.68 7.98 18.88
CA VAL A 143 19.07 8.76 17.71
C VAL A 143 20.58 8.98 17.74
N THR A 144 21.25 8.73 16.62
CA THR A 144 22.70 8.94 16.45
C THR A 144 23.01 10.39 16.09
N ASP A 145 24.28 10.82 16.25
CA ASP A 145 24.73 12.18 15.91
C ASP A 145 24.58 12.51 14.43
N ASP A 146 24.54 11.51 13.55
CA ASP A 146 24.33 11.66 12.09
C ASP A 146 22.85 11.51 11.67
N GLY A 147 21.93 11.47 12.66
CA GLY A 147 20.49 11.59 12.41
C GLY A 147 19.75 10.29 12.13
N PHE A 148 20.37 9.13 12.36
CA PHE A 148 19.68 7.85 12.23
C PHE A 148 19.07 7.40 13.58
N LEU A 149 17.97 6.66 13.50
CA LEU A 149 17.25 6.20 14.69
C LEU A 149 16.98 4.70 14.67
N LEU A 150 16.83 4.16 15.88
CA LEU A 150 16.21 2.87 16.20
C LEU A 150 15.15 3.08 17.26
N VAL A 151 14.17 2.19 17.31
CA VAL A 151 13.26 2.07 18.45
C VAL A 151 13.97 1.30 19.56
N ASN A 152 13.94 1.80 20.80
CA ASN A 152 14.56 1.11 21.94
C ASN A 152 13.94 -0.29 22.13
N ASP A 153 14.73 -1.28 22.54
CA ASP A 153 14.28 -2.69 22.66
C ASP A 153 12.94 -2.82 23.40
N ASP A 154 12.84 -2.23 24.62
CA ASP A 154 11.62 -2.33 25.44
C ASP A 154 10.40 -1.68 24.75
N ALA A 155 10.62 -0.57 24.04
CA ALA A 155 9.57 0.11 23.29
C ALA A 155 9.16 -0.71 22.06
N PHE A 156 10.10 -1.30 21.34
CA PHE A 156 9.80 -2.17 20.22
C PHE A 156 8.96 -3.37 20.69
N LEU A 157 9.40 -4.07 21.74
CA LEU A 157 8.70 -5.21 22.30
C LEU A 157 7.25 -4.87 22.72
N SER A 158 7.06 -3.71 23.37
CA SER A 158 5.74 -3.32 23.89
C SER A 158 4.81 -2.73 22.83
N LEU A 159 5.32 -2.01 21.83
CA LEU A 159 4.50 -1.26 20.89
C LEU A 159 4.36 -1.97 19.53
N ALA A 160 5.48 -2.37 18.92
CA ALA A 160 5.51 -3.02 17.62
C ALA A 160 5.42 -4.54 17.71
N GLY A 161 6.09 -5.15 18.70
CA GLY A 161 6.17 -6.58 18.90
C GLY A 161 4.91 -7.23 19.49
N ASN A 162 3.89 -6.44 19.84
CA ASN A 162 2.63 -6.95 20.36
C ASN A 162 1.99 -7.98 19.40
N GLY A 163 1.69 -9.16 19.91
CA GLY A 163 1.14 -10.29 19.12
C GLY A 163 2.19 -11.23 18.52
N LEU A 164 3.48 -10.87 18.52
CA LEU A 164 4.58 -11.78 18.17
C LEU A 164 4.97 -12.69 19.35
N SER A 165 5.70 -13.77 19.05
CA SER A 165 6.40 -14.51 20.11
C SER A 165 7.50 -13.60 20.71
N GLU A 166 7.84 -13.85 22.00
CA GLU A 166 8.91 -13.09 22.66
C GLU A 166 10.24 -13.23 21.92
N GLU A 167 10.53 -14.41 21.36
CA GLU A 167 11.74 -14.69 20.59
C GLU A 167 11.79 -13.86 19.31
N ASP A 168 10.69 -13.85 18.51
CA ASP A 168 10.61 -13.09 17.25
C ASP A 168 10.63 -11.59 17.52
N ALA A 169 9.90 -11.11 18.52
CA ALA A 169 9.88 -9.70 18.89
C ALA A 169 11.26 -9.20 19.32
N LEU A 170 12.00 -10.00 20.12
CA LEU A 170 13.35 -9.67 20.55
C LEU A 170 14.35 -9.72 19.38
N PHE A 171 14.20 -10.69 18.47
CA PHE A 171 15.03 -10.76 17.26
C PHE A 171 14.83 -9.51 16.40
N LEU A 172 13.59 -9.12 16.13
CA LEU A 172 13.28 -7.92 15.35
C LEU A 172 13.80 -6.65 16.04
N ALA A 173 13.60 -6.51 17.36
CA ALA A 173 14.11 -5.37 18.13
C ALA A 173 15.62 -5.17 17.98
N ARG A 174 16.38 -6.27 17.83
CA ARG A 174 17.84 -6.25 17.72
C ARG A 174 18.42 -6.36 16.32
N SER A 175 17.56 -6.65 15.34
CA SER A 175 17.93 -6.68 13.91
C SER A 175 17.37 -5.48 13.13
N GLN A 176 16.93 -4.42 13.83
CA GLN A 176 16.37 -3.24 13.20
C GLN A 176 17.32 -2.62 12.16
N ALA A 177 16.78 -2.22 11.01
CA ALA A 177 17.46 -1.36 10.08
C ALA A 177 17.49 0.08 10.62
N TRP A 178 18.64 0.76 10.51
CA TRP A 178 18.74 2.18 10.83
C TRP A 178 17.90 3.02 9.87
N ALA A 179 17.04 3.87 10.40
CA ALA A 179 16.19 4.76 9.61
C ALA A 179 16.59 6.22 9.85
N ASN A 180 16.63 7.05 8.81
CA ASN A 180 16.82 8.47 8.99
C ASN A 180 15.63 9.07 9.75
N ALA A 181 15.89 9.81 10.82
CA ALA A 181 14.87 10.41 11.67
C ALA A 181 13.98 11.41 10.91
N GLU A 182 14.51 12.05 9.87
CA GLU A 182 13.76 12.99 9.02
C GLU A 182 12.63 12.33 8.24
N ASN A 183 12.68 11.01 8.02
CA ASN A 183 11.60 10.27 7.33
C ASN A 183 10.24 10.42 8.05
N LEU A 184 10.25 10.57 9.38
CA LEU A 184 9.01 10.81 10.14
C LEU A 184 8.42 12.21 9.93
N SER A 185 9.25 13.19 9.58
CA SER A 185 8.82 14.59 9.36
C SER A 185 8.64 14.95 7.88
N HIS A 186 8.98 14.03 6.95
CA HIS A 186 8.80 14.23 5.53
C HIS A 186 7.32 14.48 5.19
N LYS A 187 7.06 15.62 4.55
CA LYS A 187 5.72 15.99 4.07
C LYS A 187 5.50 15.42 2.68
N VAL A 188 4.55 14.51 2.53
CA VAL A 188 4.28 13.94 1.21
C VAL A 188 3.82 15.02 0.22
N THR A 189 4.29 14.93 -1.00
CA THR A 189 4.03 15.89 -2.09
C THR A 189 2.92 15.43 -3.01
N SER A 190 2.56 14.17 -2.94
CA SER A 190 1.45 13.55 -3.68
C SER A 190 0.74 12.52 -2.82
N ALA A 191 -0.53 12.25 -3.11
CA ALA A 191 -1.35 11.28 -2.38
C ALA A 191 -2.12 10.40 -3.38
N ALA A 192 -1.50 9.29 -3.79
CA ALA A 192 -2.03 8.41 -4.83
C ALA A 192 -3.43 7.84 -4.53
N TRP A 193 -3.81 7.73 -3.25
CA TRP A 193 -5.12 7.28 -2.82
C TRP A 193 -6.25 8.25 -3.19
N GLN A 194 -5.96 9.51 -3.53
CA GLN A 194 -6.97 10.46 -4.02
C GLN A 194 -7.51 10.08 -5.40
N ASP A 195 -6.70 9.41 -6.22
CA ASP A 195 -7.04 9.06 -7.59
C ASP A 195 -7.20 7.54 -7.81
N LYS A 196 -6.84 6.72 -6.81
CA LYS A 196 -6.82 5.25 -6.95
C LYS A 196 -7.57 4.58 -5.81
N PRO A 197 -8.24 3.45 -6.08
CA PRO A 197 -8.89 2.66 -5.04
C PRO A 197 -7.86 2.20 -4.01
N SER A 198 -8.26 2.22 -2.75
CA SER A 198 -7.40 1.82 -1.64
C SER A 198 -8.12 0.95 -0.62
N TRP A 199 -7.35 0.12 0.06
CA TRP A 199 -7.75 -0.75 1.17
C TRP A 199 -6.86 -0.47 2.37
N MET A 200 -7.43 -0.62 3.58
CA MET A 200 -6.71 -0.51 4.84
C MET A 200 -7.01 -1.72 5.70
N THR A 201 -5.99 -2.48 6.10
CA THR A 201 -6.15 -3.39 7.23
C THR A 201 -5.90 -2.64 8.53
N VAL A 202 -6.87 -2.63 9.42
CA VAL A 202 -6.77 -2.01 10.74
C VAL A 202 -6.47 -3.10 11.77
N ALA A 203 -5.30 -3.02 12.42
CA ALA A 203 -4.99 -3.89 13.55
C ALA A 203 -5.67 -3.36 14.81
N THR A 204 -6.63 -4.13 15.36
CA THR A 204 -7.48 -3.64 16.46
C THR A 204 -6.76 -3.51 17.81
N GLU A 205 -5.55 -4.06 17.93
CA GLU A 205 -4.70 -4.02 19.12
C GLU A 205 -3.36 -3.32 18.87
N ASP A 206 -3.26 -2.52 17.79
CA ASP A 206 -2.04 -1.76 17.44
C ASP A 206 -1.77 -0.67 18.48
N LEU A 207 -0.60 -0.74 19.12
CA LEU A 207 -0.15 0.21 20.14
C LEU A 207 0.82 1.26 19.57
N LEU A 208 1.26 1.12 18.30
CA LEU A 208 2.15 2.06 17.64
C LEU A 208 1.36 3.08 16.81
N ILE A 209 0.54 2.61 15.86
CA ILE A 209 -0.41 3.44 15.10
C ILE A 209 -1.81 3.08 15.58
N SER A 210 -2.38 3.87 16.49
CA SER A 210 -3.64 3.49 17.14
C SER A 210 -4.72 3.12 16.12
N PRO A 211 -5.58 2.12 16.43
CA PRO A 211 -6.67 1.70 15.52
C PRO A 211 -7.60 2.85 15.14
N GLU A 212 -7.78 3.82 16.06
CA GLU A 212 -8.58 5.03 15.82
C GLU A 212 -7.94 5.90 14.74
N LEU A 213 -6.62 6.08 14.78
CA LEU A 213 -5.89 6.83 13.74
C LEU A 213 -5.98 6.12 12.40
N GLN A 214 -5.79 4.80 12.36
CA GLN A 214 -5.92 4.01 11.14
C GLN A 214 -7.32 4.16 10.53
N ARG A 215 -8.39 4.02 11.31
CA ARG A 215 -9.78 4.22 10.84
C ARG A 215 -10.01 5.63 10.31
N ARG A 216 -9.52 6.66 11.00
CA ARG A 216 -9.67 8.05 10.58
C ARG A 216 -8.98 8.33 9.24
N MET A 217 -7.77 7.79 9.03
CA MET A 217 -7.07 7.91 7.74
C MET A 217 -7.84 7.18 6.63
N ALA A 218 -8.29 5.96 6.89
CA ALA A 218 -9.05 5.16 5.94
C ALA A 218 -10.40 5.81 5.56
N GLU A 219 -11.14 6.36 6.53
CA GLU A 219 -12.40 7.07 6.30
C GLU A 219 -12.17 8.30 5.41
N ARG A 220 -11.16 9.12 5.72
CA ARG A 220 -10.80 10.28 4.91
C ARG A 220 -10.47 9.91 3.47
N ALA A 221 -9.75 8.82 3.27
CA ALA A 221 -9.33 8.34 1.95
C ALA A 221 -10.43 7.57 1.19
N GLY A 222 -11.54 7.24 1.84
CA GLY A 222 -12.57 6.36 1.27
C GLY A 222 -12.07 4.94 1.05
N SER A 223 -11.08 4.48 1.82
CA SER A 223 -10.51 3.14 1.72
C SER A 223 -11.51 2.08 2.17
N THR A 224 -11.49 0.91 1.51
CA THR A 224 -12.17 -0.29 2.02
C THR A 224 -11.43 -0.78 3.27
N VAL A 225 -12.13 -0.83 4.42
CA VAL A 225 -11.54 -1.20 5.71
C VAL A 225 -11.79 -2.66 6.02
N ILE A 226 -10.75 -3.36 6.45
CA ILE A 226 -10.80 -4.71 7.00
C ILE A 226 -10.12 -4.68 8.38
N GLU A 227 -10.83 -5.06 9.44
CA GLU A 227 -10.27 -5.12 10.79
C GLU A 227 -9.74 -6.51 11.09
N ILE A 228 -8.52 -6.58 11.62
CA ILE A 228 -7.85 -7.82 12.03
C ILE A 228 -7.46 -7.68 13.49
N THR A 229 -7.81 -8.68 14.29
CA THR A 229 -7.48 -8.69 15.73
C THR A 229 -6.04 -9.13 15.91
N ASN A 230 -5.15 -8.18 16.13
CA ASN A 230 -3.76 -8.35 16.57
C ASN A 230 -3.07 -6.98 16.67
N GLY A 231 -1.74 -6.99 16.96
CA GLY A 231 -0.89 -5.83 17.06
C GLY A 231 -0.35 -5.34 15.70
N HIS A 232 0.68 -4.48 15.77
CA HIS A 232 1.22 -3.75 14.62
C HIS A 232 1.78 -4.62 13.50
N MET A 233 2.36 -5.78 13.81
CA MET A 233 3.08 -6.64 12.86
C MET A 233 2.18 -7.64 12.13
N LEU A 234 1.00 -7.21 11.63
CA LEU A 234 0.05 -8.07 10.90
C LEU A 234 0.67 -8.90 9.77
N PRO A 235 1.66 -8.43 9.00
CA PRO A 235 2.29 -9.27 7.98
C PRO A 235 2.95 -10.54 8.53
N MET A 236 3.33 -10.54 9.81
CA MET A 236 3.96 -11.68 10.49
C MET A 236 2.97 -12.46 11.35
N THR A 237 2.07 -11.77 12.05
CA THR A 237 1.13 -12.40 12.99
C THR A 237 -0.10 -12.99 12.30
N ASN A 238 -0.56 -12.37 11.22
CA ASN A 238 -1.78 -12.74 10.48
C ASN A 238 -1.52 -12.78 8.94
N PRO A 239 -0.50 -13.50 8.48
CA PRO A 239 -0.10 -13.48 7.07
C PRO A 239 -1.21 -13.95 6.12
N ASP A 240 -2.01 -14.93 6.54
CA ASP A 240 -3.09 -15.50 5.72
C ASP A 240 -4.20 -14.46 5.49
N GLU A 241 -4.64 -13.76 6.55
CA GLU A 241 -5.69 -12.75 6.47
C GLU A 241 -5.21 -11.52 5.67
N VAL A 242 -3.96 -11.10 5.86
CA VAL A 242 -3.36 -10.02 5.07
C VAL A 242 -3.25 -10.40 3.59
N ALA A 243 -2.83 -11.62 3.28
CA ALA A 243 -2.75 -12.12 1.91
C ALA A 243 -4.13 -12.19 1.25
N GLU A 244 -5.17 -12.62 1.99
CA GLU A 244 -6.55 -12.64 1.49
C GLU A 244 -7.02 -11.23 1.10
N VAL A 245 -6.77 -10.21 1.95
CA VAL A 245 -7.12 -8.82 1.65
C VAL A 245 -6.40 -8.33 0.38
N ILE A 246 -5.11 -8.62 0.24
CA ILE A 246 -4.32 -8.24 -0.94
C ILE A 246 -4.87 -8.92 -2.20
N ALA A 247 -5.17 -10.22 -2.12
CA ALA A 247 -5.72 -10.98 -3.26
C ALA A 247 -7.12 -10.48 -3.66
N GLN A 248 -7.96 -10.11 -2.70
CA GLN A 248 -9.27 -9.50 -2.95
C GLN A 248 -9.13 -8.13 -3.61
N ALA A 249 -8.22 -7.28 -3.12
CA ALA A 249 -7.92 -5.98 -3.70
C ALA A 249 -7.41 -6.10 -5.15
N ALA A 250 -6.50 -7.05 -5.43
CA ALA A 250 -6.01 -7.32 -6.77
C ALA A 250 -7.13 -7.70 -7.76
N LYS A 251 -8.12 -8.49 -7.31
CA LYS A 251 -9.30 -8.84 -8.11
C LYS A 251 -10.25 -7.66 -8.33
N ALA A 252 -10.33 -6.72 -7.39
CA ALA A 252 -11.25 -5.59 -7.44
C ALA A 252 -10.78 -4.44 -8.36
N VAL A 253 -9.48 -4.34 -8.66
CA VAL A 253 -8.90 -3.28 -9.53
C VAL A 253 -8.68 -3.73 -10.98
N ASN A 254 -9.32 -4.83 -11.38
CA ASN A 254 -9.31 -5.39 -12.74
C ASN A 254 -10.33 -4.70 -13.64
#